data_1ff17a0c5c47f01320ef98037636c9c2
#
_entry.id   1ff17a0c5c47f01320ef98037636c9c2
#
_cell.length_a   1.000
_cell.length_b   1.000
_cell.length_c   1.000
_cell.angle_alpha   90.00
_cell.angle_beta   90.00
_cell.angle_gamma   90.00
#
_symmetry.space_group_name_H-M   'P 1'
#
loop_
_entity.id
_entity.type
_entity.pdbx_description
1 polymer ?
#
loop_
_entity_poly.entity_id
_entity_poly.type
_entity_poly.pdbx_seq_one_letter_code
_entity_poly.pdbx_strand_id
1 'polypeptide(L)'
;MAWRAGALLLWAAISYRGLFAQGVVDAGTPRLAPIPVDQLPAKFSASDIRYAQPEPLSYAAPRSIKALYVNAWAFGSSKLWQLVRLADSTEINALVVDVKDDTGCLLYPSQVRTAVEIGANACVRTKNIRARLDTVLAHGIYPIARIVVAKDPLLAEGKPGWSVQSINGGLWHDRIDIAWVDAFNDSVWVYAAQLAAEAVRLGFAEVQFDYVRFPDEPKEHLATAIFAARRPGESQRSSVRRHLELLRRRLGATGAPITFDIFGLTASAEGDLGIGQVWEDFAGVGDVVLPMVYPSHYYPGAFGFAHPNAEPYHIVRAALREAIARNAATGGTAQIRPYLQAFTLGRRRPRYTPFEIREQIRAAEELGIRSWVLWNPRSVYPRDALRPYPIVVRAAVAPSGGEL
;
A
#
# COMPACT_ATOMS: atom_id res chain seq x y z
N MET A 1 4.73 25.36 -30.50
CA MET A 1 6.14 25.28 -30.02
C MET A 1 6.29 24.02 -29.23
N ALA A 2 7.09 23.09 -29.71
CA ALA A 2 7.15 21.71 -29.22
C ALA A 2 7.86 21.62 -27.86
N TRP A 3 7.17 21.17 -26.84
CA TRP A 3 7.74 20.84 -25.56
C TRP A 3 8.41 19.46 -25.63
N ARG A 4 9.73 19.47 -25.71
CA ARG A 4 10.55 18.29 -25.42
C ARG A 4 10.80 18.28 -23.90
N ALA A 5 10.02 17.52 -23.16
CA ALA A 5 10.28 17.24 -21.77
C ALA A 5 10.65 15.76 -21.61
N GLY A 6 11.94 15.48 -21.73
CA GLY A 6 12.52 14.24 -21.21
C GLY A 6 12.77 14.40 -19.71
N ALA A 7 11.76 14.21 -18.88
CA ALA A 7 11.93 14.17 -17.43
C ALA A 7 12.25 12.72 -17.02
N LEU A 8 13.54 12.43 -16.81
CA LEU A 8 14.02 11.25 -16.10
C LEU A 8 13.54 11.34 -14.63
N LEU A 9 12.39 10.76 -14.34
CA LEU A 9 11.94 10.53 -12.97
C LEU A 9 12.74 9.35 -12.40
N LEU A 10 13.82 9.66 -11.69
CA LEU A 10 14.55 8.72 -10.87
C LEU A 10 13.70 8.33 -9.65
N TRP A 11 12.86 7.33 -9.79
CA TRP A 11 12.33 6.58 -8.67
C TRP A 11 13.46 5.72 -8.10
N ALA A 12 14.21 6.28 -7.16
CA ALA A 12 15.11 5.47 -6.35
C ALA A 12 14.26 4.63 -5.41
N ALA A 13 13.89 3.43 -5.85
CA ALA A 13 13.45 2.39 -4.93
C ALA A 13 14.62 2.13 -3.98
N ILE A 14 14.47 2.50 -2.72
CA ILE A 14 15.43 2.15 -1.68
C ILE A 14 15.23 0.67 -1.37
N SER A 15 15.82 -0.18 -2.20
CA SER A 15 15.95 -1.60 -1.90
C SER A 15 17.14 -1.75 -0.96
N TYR A 16 16.85 -2.08 0.28
CA TYR A 16 17.88 -2.49 1.24
C TYR A 16 18.34 -3.89 0.84
N ARG A 17 19.54 -4.01 0.24
CA ARG A 17 20.32 -5.24 0.33
C ARG A 17 20.82 -5.33 1.77
N GLY A 18 20.12 -6.13 2.59
CA GLY A 18 20.59 -6.50 3.92
C GLY A 18 21.87 -7.33 3.78
N LEU A 19 22.93 -6.93 4.51
CA LEU A 19 24.09 -7.78 4.76
C LEU A 19 23.58 -9.07 5.43
N PHE A 20 23.70 -10.17 4.71
CA PHE A 20 23.60 -11.51 5.31
C PHE A 20 24.84 -11.77 6.16
N ALA A 21 24.69 -11.66 7.47
CA ALA A 21 25.60 -12.28 8.41
C ALA A 21 25.30 -13.78 8.41
N GLN A 22 26.28 -14.59 8.04
CA GLN A 22 26.23 -16.05 8.17
C GLN A 22 26.15 -16.40 9.66
N GLY A 23 25.01 -16.93 10.10
CA GLY A 23 24.77 -17.49 11.43
C GLY A 23 24.42 -18.96 11.30
N VAL A 24 25.25 -19.74 11.95
CA VAL A 24 25.26 -21.18 12.21
C VAL A 24 23.90 -21.84 12.22
N VAL A 25 23.77 -22.92 11.42
CA VAL A 25 22.65 -23.85 11.38
C VAL A 25 22.72 -24.75 12.61
N ASP A 26 21.72 -24.70 13.48
CA ASP A 26 21.52 -25.73 14.49
C ASP A 26 20.42 -26.71 14.05
N ALA A 27 20.72 -28.00 14.19
CA ALA A 27 19.94 -29.10 13.70
C ALA A 27 18.83 -29.46 14.72
N GLY A 28 17.58 -29.59 14.24
CA GLY A 28 16.58 -30.31 15.02
C GLY A 28 15.14 -29.81 14.97
N THR A 29 14.56 -29.68 13.77
CA THR A 29 13.09 -29.60 13.63
C THR A 29 12.60 -30.75 12.75
N PRO A 30 11.61 -31.57 13.20
CA PRO A 30 11.11 -32.68 12.38
C PRO A 30 10.41 -32.14 11.14
N ARG A 31 10.85 -32.60 9.97
CA ARG A 31 10.17 -32.36 8.70
C ARG A 31 8.83 -33.09 8.71
N LEU A 32 7.74 -32.34 8.68
CA LEU A 32 6.44 -32.89 8.34
C LEU A 32 6.49 -33.39 6.90
N ALA A 33 6.10 -34.65 6.69
CA ALA A 33 6.02 -35.27 5.38
C ALA A 33 4.98 -34.53 4.52
N PRO A 34 5.21 -34.39 3.19
CA PRO A 34 4.23 -33.79 2.30
C PRO A 34 2.96 -34.65 2.28
N ILE A 35 1.81 -34.02 2.40
CA ILE A 35 0.49 -34.66 2.28
C ILE A 35 0.35 -35.18 0.84
N PRO A 36 0.02 -36.47 0.63
CA PRO A 36 -0.18 -37.02 -0.69
C PRO A 36 -1.30 -36.31 -1.45
N VAL A 37 -1.09 -36.08 -2.75
CA VAL A 37 -1.99 -35.31 -3.64
C VAL A 37 -3.38 -35.93 -3.80
N ASP A 38 -3.53 -37.20 -3.51
CA ASP A 38 -4.77 -37.99 -3.54
C ASP A 38 -5.71 -37.77 -2.34
N GLN A 39 -5.26 -37.04 -1.31
CA GLN A 39 -6.08 -36.68 -0.13
C GLN A 39 -6.67 -35.26 -0.18
N LEU A 40 -6.51 -34.56 -1.30
CA LEU A 40 -7.18 -33.28 -1.50
C LEU A 40 -8.63 -33.48 -1.94
N PRO A 41 -9.62 -32.87 -1.28
CA PRO A 41 -11.03 -33.02 -1.70
C PRO A 41 -11.22 -32.49 -3.14
N ALA A 42 -11.92 -33.29 -3.92
CA ALA A 42 -12.18 -33.04 -5.33
C ALA A 42 -12.94 -31.72 -5.54
N LYS A 43 -12.44 -30.92 -6.48
CA LYS A 43 -13.11 -29.84 -7.23
C LYS A 43 -14.00 -28.90 -6.41
N PHE A 44 -13.40 -27.84 -5.87
CA PHE A 44 -14.17 -26.63 -5.54
C PHE A 44 -14.45 -25.87 -6.85
N SER A 45 -15.72 -25.73 -7.20
CA SER A 45 -16.22 -24.79 -8.19
C SER A 45 -16.08 -23.37 -7.67
N ALA A 46 -15.84 -22.38 -8.54
CA ALA A 46 -15.80 -20.96 -8.17
C ALA A 46 -17.12 -20.45 -7.56
N SER A 47 -18.21 -21.24 -7.65
CA SER A 47 -19.52 -21.00 -7.04
C SER A 47 -19.61 -21.46 -5.57
N ASP A 48 -18.68 -22.27 -5.08
CA ASP A 48 -18.76 -22.87 -3.73
C ASP A 48 -18.08 -22.02 -2.65
N ILE A 49 -17.44 -20.91 -3.02
CA ILE A 49 -16.99 -19.91 -2.06
C ILE A 49 -18.20 -19.03 -1.70
N ARG A 50 -19.12 -19.56 -0.94
CA ARG A 50 -20.01 -18.75 -0.12
C ARG A 50 -19.14 -18.14 0.97
N TYR A 51 -18.66 -16.91 0.72
CA TYR A 51 -18.11 -16.12 1.80
C TYR A 51 -19.20 -16.03 2.86
N ALA A 52 -18.95 -16.63 4.03
CA ALA A 52 -19.75 -16.32 5.20
C ALA A 52 -19.81 -14.79 5.27
N GLN A 53 -21.00 -14.21 5.39
CA GLN A 53 -21.16 -12.77 5.55
C GLN A 53 -20.20 -12.36 6.66
N PRO A 54 -19.25 -11.46 6.43
CA PRO A 54 -18.35 -11.03 7.48
C PRO A 54 -19.19 -10.46 8.61
N GLU A 55 -18.93 -10.85 9.83
CA GLU A 55 -19.52 -10.15 10.97
C GLU A 55 -19.22 -8.67 10.83
N PRO A 56 -20.19 -7.77 11.08
CA PRO A 56 -19.98 -6.34 10.96
C PRO A 56 -18.72 -5.97 11.76
N LEU A 57 -17.80 -5.23 11.13
CA LEU A 57 -16.63 -4.73 11.81
C LEU A 57 -17.10 -3.96 13.05
N SER A 58 -16.79 -4.45 14.23
CA SER A 58 -17.19 -3.84 15.52
C SER A 58 -16.44 -2.52 15.81
N TYR A 59 -15.59 -2.08 14.87
CA TYR A 59 -14.75 -0.91 15.00
C TYR A 59 -15.23 0.23 14.09
N ALA A 60 -15.72 1.32 14.70
CA ALA A 60 -16.11 2.51 13.97
C ALA A 60 -14.86 3.24 13.44
N ALA A 61 -14.82 3.53 12.15
CA ALA A 61 -13.73 4.31 11.55
C ALA A 61 -13.62 5.69 12.23
N PRO A 62 -12.40 6.16 12.57
CA PRO A 62 -12.19 7.51 13.06
C PRO A 62 -12.70 8.56 12.06
N ARG A 63 -13.25 9.68 12.54
CA ARG A 63 -13.69 10.80 11.67
C ARG A 63 -12.57 11.35 10.79
N SER A 64 -11.33 11.28 11.28
CA SER A 64 -10.13 11.60 10.53
C SER A 64 -9.06 10.57 10.84
N ILE A 65 -8.39 10.06 9.81
CA ILE A 65 -7.36 9.03 9.94
C ILE A 65 -5.99 9.70 9.86
N LYS A 66 -5.24 9.59 10.95
CA LYS A 66 -3.86 10.04 11.07
C LYS A 66 -2.98 8.82 11.26
N ALA A 67 -2.39 8.34 10.16
CA ALA A 67 -1.79 7.03 10.13
C ALA A 67 -0.26 7.05 10.03
N LEU A 68 0.34 5.98 10.51
CA LEU A 68 1.73 5.64 10.23
C LEU A 68 1.78 4.40 9.31
N TYR A 69 2.63 4.47 8.29
CA TYR A 69 2.98 3.28 7.52
C TYR A 69 3.87 2.34 8.35
N VAL A 70 3.57 1.06 8.32
CA VAL A 70 4.27 0.01 9.07
C VAL A 70 4.61 -1.14 8.14
N ASN A 71 5.88 -1.30 7.82
CA ASN A 71 6.30 -2.45 7.03
C ASN A 71 6.09 -3.77 7.78
N ALA A 72 6.01 -4.88 7.06
CA ALA A 72 5.72 -6.20 7.62
C ALA A 72 6.71 -6.63 8.72
N TRP A 73 8.00 -6.27 8.61
CA TRP A 73 9.02 -6.54 9.61
C TRP A 73 8.75 -5.80 10.93
N ALA A 74 8.42 -4.51 10.83
CA ALA A 74 8.12 -3.70 12.01
C ALA A 74 6.86 -4.21 12.71
N PHE A 75 5.82 -4.54 11.95
CA PHE A 75 4.59 -5.10 12.51
C PHE A 75 4.81 -6.48 13.14
N GLY A 76 5.63 -7.34 12.51
CA GLY A 76 5.95 -8.69 12.99
C GLY A 76 6.87 -8.73 14.21
N SER A 77 7.53 -7.63 14.59
CA SER A 77 8.55 -7.54 15.65
C SER A 77 8.08 -6.78 16.89
N SER A 78 9.01 -6.55 17.83
CA SER A 78 8.79 -5.67 19.00
C SER A 78 8.65 -4.19 18.63
N LYS A 79 8.99 -3.81 17.40
CA LYS A 79 8.81 -2.46 16.88
C LYS A 79 7.34 -2.02 16.90
N LEU A 80 6.41 -2.94 16.70
CA LEU A 80 4.98 -2.68 16.81
C LEU A 80 4.63 -1.99 18.14
N TRP A 81 5.18 -2.46 19.24
CA TRP A 81 4.88 -1.89 20.58
C TRP A 81 5.42 -0.46 20.75
N GLN A 82 6.50 -0.11 20.04
CA GLN A 82 6.99 1.27 20.01
C GLN A 82 6.01 2.17 19.25
N LEU A 83 5.45 1.67 18.13
CA LEU A 83 4.48 2.41 17.32
C LEU A 83 3.13 2.54 18.04
N VAL A 84 2.69 1.51 18.75
CA VAL A 84 1.49 1.56 19.60
C VAL A 84 1.65 2.63 20.69
N ARG A 85 2.78 2.62 21.43
CA ARG A 85 3.05 3.68 22.44
C ARG A 85 3.14 5.08 21.83
N LEU A 86 3.65 5.19 20.60
CA LEU A 86 3.67 6.46 19.89
C LEU A 86 2.23 6.93 19.58
N ALA A 87 1.37 6.02 19.13
CA ALA A 87 -0.04 6.32 18.89
C ALA A 87 -0.78 6.71 20.18
N ASP A 88 -0.58 5.97 21.26
CA ASP A 88 -1.19 6.26 22.57
C ASP A 88 -0.86 7.68 23.11
N SER A 89 0.31 8.19 22.74
CA SER A 89 0.81 9.48 23.25
C SER A 89 0.70 10.65 22.26
N THR A 90 0.15 10.40 21.05
CA THR A 90 0.08 11.41 19.99
C THR A 90 -1.25 11.37 19.24
N GLU A 91 -1.39 12.26 18.24
CA GLU A 91 -2.56 12.34 17.36
C GLU A 91 -2.75 11.13 16.42
N ILE A 92 -1.85 10.16 16.43
CA ILE A 92 -1.93 8.97 15.59
C ILE A 92 -3.05 8.05 16.08
N ASN A 93 -3.89 7.61 15.15
CA ASN A 93 -5.03 6.74 15.43
C ASN A 93 -5.18 5.58 14.44
N ALA A 94 -4.21 5.40 13.53
CA ALA A 94 -4.25 4.32 12.55
C ALA A 94 -2.86 3.83 12.18
N LEU A 95 -2.76 2.58 11.74
CA LEU A 95 -1.57 1.97 11.17
C LEU A 95 -1.89 1.39 9.79
N VAL A 96 -1.14 1.80 8.77
CA VAL A 96 -1.16 1.17 7.44
C VAL A 96 -0.08 0.10 7.40
N VAL A 97 -0.49 -1.15 7.33
CA VAL A 97 0.37 -2.31 7.53
C VAL A 97 0.55 -3.09 6.23
N ASP A 98 1.78 -3.35 5.84
CA ASP A 98 2.05 -4.23 4.70
C ASP A 98 1.57 -5.65 4.98
N VAL A 99 0.44 -6.02 4.39
CA VAL A 99 -0.06 -7.41 4.34
C VAL A 99 0.67 -8.17 3.24
N LYS A 100 0.89 -7.53 2.09
CA LYS A 100 1.78 -8.00 1.03
C LYS A 100 2.67 -6.84 0.57
N ASP A 101 3.97 -6.98 0.70
CA ASP A 101 4.95 -5.97 0.28
C ASP A 101 5.38 -6.12 -1.19
N ASP A 102 6.29 -5.28 -1.65
CA ASP A 102 6.81 -5.27 -3.03
C ASP A 102 7.86 -6.36 -3.32
N THR A 103 8.10 -7.25 -2.37
CA THR A 103 8.84 -8.51 -2.59
C THR A 103 7.92 -9.70 -2.83
N GLY A 104 6.60 -9.53 -2.68
CA GLY A 104 5.60 -10.58 -2.73
C GLY A 104 5.44 -11.36 -1.41
N CYS A 105 6.23 -11.04 -0.39
CA CYS A 105 6.14 -11.67 0.93
C CYS A 105 4.88 -11.22 1.67
N LEU A 106 4.30 -12.17 2.42
CA LEU A 106 3.11 -11.91 3.22
C LEU A 106 3.45 -11.63 4.69
N LEU A 107 2.61 -10.85 5.33
CA LEU A 107 2.72 -10.57 6.76
C LEU A 107 2.48 -11.81 7.61
N TYR A 108 1.50 -12.64 7.23
CA TYR A 108 1.04 -13.82 7.96
C TYR A 108 0.82 -15.01 7.00
N PRO A 109 0.72 -16.26 7.50
CA PRO A 109 0.40 -17.40 6.67
C PRO A 109 -1.00 -17.27 6.07
N SER A 110 -1.07 -17.11 4.75
CA SER A 110 -2.31 -16.98 4.00
C SER A 110 -2.86 -18.35 3.60
N GLN A 111 -4.19 -18.47 3.56
CA GLN A 111 -4.90 -19.63 3.03
C GLN A 111 -5.31 -19.43 1.56
N VAL A 112 -5.02 -18.28 0.98
CA VAL A 112 -5.29 -18.03 -0.44
C VAL A 112 -4.46 -18.99 -1.29
N ARG A 113 -5.16 -19.77 -2.14
CA ARG A 113 -4.56 -20.83 -2.94
C ARG A 113 -3.32 -20.36 -3.71
N THR A 114 -3.42 -19.23 -4.41
CA THR A 114 -2.29 -18.68 -5.17
C THR A 114 -1.10 -18.37 -4.26
N ALA A 115 -1.30 -17.83 -3.05
CA ALA A 115 -0.24 -17.54 -2.10
C ALA A 115 0.50 -18.83 -1.67
N VAL A 116 -0.24 -19.91 -1.46
CA VAL A 116 0.33 -21.23 -1.12
C VAL A 116 1.10 -21.79 -2.30
N GLU A 117 0.53 -21.74 -3.51
CA GLU A 117 1.15 -22.29 -4.74
C GLU A 117 2.48 -21.60 -5.09
N ILE A 118 2.59 -20.28 -4.91
CA ILE A 118 3.81 -19.51 -5.22
C ILE A 118 4.82 -19.47 -4.06
N GLY A 119 4.50 -20.11 -2.92
CA GLY A 119 5.39 -20.12 -1.77
C GLY A 119 5.48 -18.81 -0.99
N ALA A 120 4.51 -17.88 -1.14
CA ALA A 120 4.52 -16.58 -0.43
C ALA A 120 4.50 -16.70 1.09
N ASN A 121 4.08 -17.86 1.60
CA ASN A 121 4.09 -18.20 3.03
C ASN A 121 5.48 -18.53 3.60
N ALA A 122 6.51 -18.70 2.76
CA ALA A 122 7.85 -19.03 3.22
C ALA A 122 8.55 -17.85 3.93
N CYS A 123 8.10 -16.63 3.67
CA CYS A 123 8.73 -15.40 4.18
C CYS A 123 7.83 -14.57 5.12
N VAL A 124 6.84 -15.19 5.76
CA VAL A 124 5.91 -14.50 6.70
C VAL A 124 6.63 -13.87 7.89
N ARG A 125 6.09 -12.76 8.40
CA ARG A 125 6.69 -11.97 9.48
C ARG A 125 6.03 -12.20 10.83
N THR A 126 4.81 -12.73 10.86
CA THR A 126 4.13 -13.12 12.11
C THR A 126 3.30 -14.38 11.90
N LYS A 127 3.33 -15.27 12.89
CA LYS A 127 2.49 -16.48 12.90
C LYS A 127 1.12 -16.23 13.53
N ASN A 128 1.03 -15.25 14.41
CA ASN A 128 -0.19 -14.91 15.14
C ASN A 128 -0.62 -13.46 14.84
N ILE A 129 -1.19 -13.28 13.64
CA ILE A 129 -1.69 -11.99 13.20
C ILE A 129 -2.86 -11.51 14.07
N ARG A 130 -3.76 -12.43 14.49
CA ARG A 130 -4.95 -12.08 15.25
C ARG A 130 -4.59 -11.42 16.58
N ALA A 131 -3.71 -12.02 17.38
CA ALA A 131 -3.29 -11.44 18.66
C ALA A 131 -2.65 -10.04 18.50
N ARG A 132 -1.94 -9.80 17.39
CA ARG A 132 -1.38 -8.47 17.10
C ARG A 132 -2.46 -7.45 16.74
N LEU A 133 -3.44 -7.84 15.92
CA LEU A 133 -4.58 -7.00 15.59
C LEU A 133 -5.45 -6.72 16.80
N ASP A 134 -5.74 -7.73 17.63
CA ASP A 134 -6.50 -7.56 18.86
C ASP A 134 -5.82 -6.53 19.80
N THR A 135 -4.48 -6.53 19.88
CA THR A 135 -3.76 -5.52 20.65
C THR A 135 -3.87 -4.12 20.00
N VAL A 136 -3.69 -4.01 18.69
CA VAL A 136 -3.83 -2.74 17.96
C VAL A 136 -5.23 -2.16 18.17
N LEU A 137 -6.26 -2.99 18.06
CA LEU A 137 -7.65 -2.61 18.26
C LEU A 137 -7.95 -2.22 19.73
N ALA A 138 -7.39 -2.96 20.70
CA ALA A 138 -7.54 -2.66 22.14
C ALA A 138 -6.97 -1.27 22.50
N HIS A 139 -5.96 -0.80 21.78
CA HIS A 139 -5.42 0.56 21.89
C HIS A 139 -6.21 1.61 21.07
N GLY A 140 -7.34 1.23 20.45
CA GLY A 140 -8.16 2.12 19.66
C GLY A 140 -7.50 2.56 18.35
N ILE A 141 -6.55 1.80 17.85
CA ILE A 141 -5.81 2.09 16.61
C ILE A 141 -6.48 1.36 15.44
N TYR A 142 -6.80 2.10 14.38
CA TYR A 142 -7.49 1.63 13.19
C TYR A 142 -6.49 0.90 12.25
N PRO A 143 -6.64 -0.43 12.00
CA PRO A 143 -5.71 -1.18 11.17
C PRO A 143 -6.13 -1.16 9.70
N ILE A 144 -5.21 -0.74 8.83
CA ILE A 144 -5.39 -0.68 7.37
C ILE A 144 -4.45 -1.70 6.74
N ALA A 145 -4.99 -2.62 5.92
CA ALA A 145 -4.22 -3.62 5.19
C ALA A 145 -3.71 -3.05 3.87
N ARG A 146 -2.39 -2.85 3.74
CA ARG A 146 -1.78 -2.45 2.46
C ARG A 146 -1.33 -3.67 1.68
N ILE A 147 -1.71 -3.72 0.39
CA ILE A 147 -1.43 -4.80 -0.54
C ILE A 147 -0.81 -4.22 -1.81
N VAL A 148 0.44 -4.57 -2.07
CA VAL A 148 1.13 -4.25 -3.33
C VAL A 148 0.58 -5.16 -4.42
N VAL A 149 0.22 -4.61 -5.60
CA VAL A 149 -0.43 -5.38 -6.68
C VAL A 149 0.58 -5.79 -7.74
N ALA A 150 1.03 -4.87 -8.58
CA ALA A 150 1.75 -5.23 -9.82
C ALA A 150 3.24 -5.49 -9.62
N LYS A 151 3.87 -4.99 -8.57
CA LYS A 151 5.27 -5.29 -8.26
C LYS A 151 5.35 -6.47 -7.30
N ASP A 152 5.40 -7.67 -7.86
CA ASP A 152 5.37 -8.94 -7.11
C ASP A 152 6.28 -9.99 -7.75
N PRO A 153 7.57 -10.01 -7.41
CA PRO A 153 8.51 -10.97 -7.98
C PRO A 153 8.18 -12.43 -7.64
N LEU A 154 7.65 -12.71 -6.43
CA LEU A 154 7.25 -14.08 -6.08
C LEU A 154 6.10 -14.58 -6.95
N LEU A 155 5.09 -13.75 -7.20
CA LEU A 155 4.02 -14.09 -8.12
C LEU A 155 4.54 -14.21 -9.55
N ALA A 156 5.47 -13.32 -9.97
CA ALA A 156 6.04 -13.35 -11.30
C ALA A 156 6.81 -14.65 -11.55
N GLU A 157 7.62 -15.09 -10.60
CA GLU A 157 8.37 -16.34 -10.68
C GLU A 157 7.47 -17.57 -10.56
N GLY A 158 6.50 -17.56 -9.65
CA GLY A 158 5.58 -18.66 -9.41
C GLY A 158 4.50 -18.83 -10.48
N LYS A 159 4.19 -17.77 -11.23
CA LYS A 159 3.18 -17.74 -12.30
C LYS A 159 3.72 -16.96 -13.53
N PRO A 160 4.72 -17.50 -14.25
CA PRO A 160 5.31 -16.80 -15.39
C PRO A 160 4.28 -16.37 -16.44
N GLY A 161 3.23 -17.16 -16.67
CA GLY A 161 2.15 -16.82 -17.60
C GLY A 161 1.24 -15.65 -17.16
N TRP A 162 1.40 -15.14 -15.93
CA TRP A 162 0.69 -13.94 -15.44
C TRP A 162 1.60 -12.70 -15.40
N SER A 163 2.81 -12.82 -15.94
CA SER A 163 3.89 -11.88 -15.68
C SER A 163 4.40 -11.23 -16.96
N VAL A 164 5.02 -10.08 -16.82
CA VAL A 164 5.66 -9.39 -17.95
C VAL A 164 6.81 -10.24 -18.46
N GLN A 165 6.81 -10.50 -19.77
CA GLN A 165 7.84 -11.29 -20.43
C GLN A 165 8.86 -10.37 -21.12
N SER A 166 10.09 -10.83 -21.26
CA SER A 166 11.12 -10.14 -22.04
C SER A 166 11.08 -10.58 -23.50
N ILE A 167 11.31 -9.64 -24.44
CA ILE A 167 11.50 -9.97 -25.86
C ILE A 167 12.67 -10.93 -26.09
N ASN A 168 13.61 -11.02 -25.15
CA ASN A 168 14.76 -11.92 -25.17
C ASN A 168 14.46 -13.28 -24.52
N GLY A 169 13.22 -13.52 -24.12
CA GLY A 169 12.79 -14.71 -23.38
C GLY A 169 12.90 -14.56 -21.87
N GLY A 170 12.08 -15.35 -21.14
CA GLY A 170 11.99 -15.29 -19.69
C GLY A 170 11.24 -14.06 -19.15
N LEU A 171 11.31 -13.85 -17.84
CA LEU A 171 10.65 -12.72 -17.18
C LEU A 171 11.36 -11.41 -17.51
N TRP A 172 10.56 -10.35 -17.64
CA TRP A 172 11.09 -9.00 -17.74
C TRP A 172 11.34 -8.44 -16.33
N HIS A 173 12.46 -7.73 -16.16
CA HIS A 173 12.86 -7.11 -14.91
C HIS A 173 12.99 -5.60 -15.10
N ASP A 174 12.67 -4.84 -14.07
CA ASP A 174 12.92 -3.40 -14.04
C ASP A 174 14.43 -3.10 -13.87
N ARG A 175 14.84 -1.82 -13.91
CA ARG A 175 16.25 -1.41 -13.82
C ARG A 175 16.95 -1.76 -12.51
N ILE A 176 16.21 -2.17 -11.51
CA ILE A 176 16.75 -2.65 -10.23
C ILE A 176 16.61 -4.17 -10.07
N ASP A 177 16.39 -4.86 -11.19
CA ASP A 177 16.33 -6.31 -11.27
C ASP A 177 15.16 -6.96 -10.52
N ILE A 178 14.00 -6.31 -10.54
CA ILE A 178 12.76 -6.83 -9.97
C ILE A 178 11.80 -7.27 -11.10
N ALA A 179 11.32 -8.50 -11.04
CA ALA A 179 10.29 -9.00 -11.94
C ALA A 179 8.91 -8.40 -11.60
N TRP A 180 8.11 -8.12 -12.63
CA TRP A 180 6.77 -7.57 -12.51
C TRP A 180 5.72 -8.52 -13.07
N VAL A 181 4.55 -8.52 -12.45
CA VAL A 181 3.38 -9.21 -13.02
C VAL A 181 2.71 -8.33 -14.07
N ASP A 182 2.02 -8.96 -15.03
CA ASP A 182 1.31 -8.26 -16.10
C ASP A 182 0.02 -7.65 -15.57
N ALA A 183 0.01 -6.32 -15.42
CA ALA A 183 -1.14 -5.58 -14.91
C ALA A 183 -2.37 -5.61 -15.86
N PHE A 184 -2.28 -6.16 -17.06
CA PHE A 184 -3.42 -6.49 -17.91
C PHE A 184 -4.11 -7.81 -17.51
N ASN A 185 -3.46 -8.66 -16.72
CA ASN A 185 -3.94 -9.99 -16.37
C ASN A 185 -4.92 -9.96 -15.19
N ASP A 186 -6.18 -10.34 -15.44
CA ASP A 186 -7.25 -10.36 -14.43
C ASP A 186 -6.88 -11.21 -13.20
N SER A 187 -6.13 -12.29 -13.37
CA SER A 187 -5.77 -13.20 -12.26
C SER A 187 -4.89 -12.55 -11.21
N VAL A 188 -4.06 -11.59 -11.58
CA VAL A 188 -3.25 -10.78 -10.65
C VAL A 188 -4.15 -10.01 -9.68
N TRP A 189 -5.19 -9.39 -10.21
CA TRP A 189 -6.14 -8.58 -9.44
C TRP A 189 -7.10 -9.43 -8.61
N VAL A 190 -7.48 -10.60 -9.12
CA VAL A 190 -8.24 -11.58 -8.35
C VAL A 190 -7.45 -12.07 -7.14
N TYR A 191 -6.16 -12.34 -7.31
CA TYR A 191 -5.27 -12.70 -6.20
C TYR A 191 -5.18 -11.58 -5.15
N ALA A 192 -4.97 -10.34 -5.57
CA ALA A 192 -4.96 -9.19 -4.67
C ALA A 192 -6.29 -9.04 -3.92
N ALA A 193 -7.43 -9.21 -4.59
CA ALA A 193 -8.74 -9.18 -3.96
C ALA A 193 -8.95 -10.30 -2.95
N GLN A 194 -8.45 -11.51 -3.21
CA GLN A 194 -8.54 -12.62 -2.26
C GLN A 194 -7.73 -12.37 -0.99
N LEU A 195 -6.51 -11.82 -1.12
CA LEU A 195 -5.70 -11.41 0.04
C LEU A 195 -6.39 -10.29 0.84
N ALA A 196 -7.00 -9.32 0.15
CA ALA A 196 -7.74 -8.25 0.79
C ALA A 196 -8.95 -8.77 1.59
N ALA A 197 -9.75 -9.66 0.99
CA ALA A 197 -10.88 -10.29 1.67
C ALA A 197 -10.42 -11.14 2.89
N GLU A 198 -9.29 -11.83 2.78
CA GLU A 198 -8.69 -12.55 3.90
C GLU A 198 -8.26 -11.61 5.03
N ALA A 199 -7.60 -10.50 4.69
CA ALA A 199 -7.15 -9.50 5.67
C ALA A 199 -8.35 -8.90 6.45
N VAL A 200 -9.45 -8.58 5.76
CA VAL A 200 -10.68 -8.09 6.43
C VAL A 200 -11.24 -9.14 7.39
N ARG A 201 -11.33 -10.41 7.00
CA ARG A 201 -11.78 -11.50 7.89
C ARG A 201 -10.89 -11.67 9.13
N LEU A 202 -9.60 -11.33 9.01
CA LEU A 202 -8.65 -11.39 10.12
C LEU A 202 -8.75 -10.20 11.07
N GLY A 203 -9.47 -9.13 10.69
CA GLY A 203 -9.72 -7.98 11.55
C GLY A 203 -9.11 -6.66 11.07
N PHE A 204 -8.57 -6.58 9.85
CA PHE A 204 -8.27 -5.29 9.24
C PHE A 204 -9.57 -4.55 8.89
N ALA A 205 -9.59 -3.26 9.16
CA ALA A 205 -10.78 -2.44 9.05
C ALA A 205 -10.93 -1.74 7.67
N GLU A 206 -9.84 -1.66 6.92
CA GLU A 206 -9.76 -1.03 5.60
C GLU A 206 -8.73 -1.76 4.74
N VAL A 207 -8.93 -1.77 3.43
CA VAL A 207 -7.96 -2.29 2.47
C VAL A 207 -7.44 -1.19 1.57
N GLN A 208 -6.12 -1.17 1.40
CA GLN A 208 -5.39 -0.17 0.63
C GLN A 208 -4.51 -0.88 -0.39
N PHE A 209 -4.70 -0.53 -1.67
CA PHE A 209 -3.94 -1.12 -2.77
C PHE A 209 -2.88 -0.14 -3.26
N ASP A 210 -1.65 -0.63 -3.35
CA ASP A 210 -0.53 0.09 -3.94
C ASP A 210 0.01 -0.65 -5.17
N TYR A 211 0.83 0.04 -5.96
CA TYR A 211 1.30 -0.45 -7.27
C TYR A 211 0.15 -0.88 -8.19
N VAL A 212 -0.96 -0.15 -8.12
CA VAL A 212 -2.09 -0.23 -9.03
C VAL A 212 -1.72 0.50 -10.32
N ARG A 213 -0.74 -0.04 -11.03
CA ARG A 213 -0.08 0.62 -12.17
C ARG A 213 0.85 -0.30 -12.94
N PHE A 214 1.26 0.17 -14.10
CA PHE A 214 2.34 -0.42 -14.89
C PHE A 214 3.73 0.05 -14.39
N PRO A 215 4.82 -0.63 -14.80
CA PRO A 215 6.18 -0.20 -14.48
C PRO A 215 6.46 1.22 -14.96
N ASP A 216 7.10 2.04 -14.11
CA ASP A 216 7.58 3.38 -14.43
C ASP A 216 9.05 3.32 -14.83
N GLU A 217 9.28 3.03 -16.11
CA GLU A 217 10.59 2.82 -16.67
C GLU A 217 10.78 3.64 -17.96
N PRO A 218 12.02 3.93 -18.39
CA PRO A 218 12.27 4.57 -19.66
C PRO A 218 11.65 3.80 -20.82
N LYS A 219 11.19 4.53 -21.84
CA LYS A 219 10.53 3.95 -23.03
C LYS A 219 11.36 2.88 -23.70
N GLU A 220 12.67 3.07 -23.76
CA GLU A 220 13.63 2.14 -24.35
C GLU A 220 13.66 0.82 -23.57
N HIS A 221 13.55 0.89 -22.25
CA HIS A 221 13.48 -0.29 -21.40
C HIS A 221 12.11 -0.99 -21.49
N LEU A 222 11.02 -0.19 -21.45
CA LEU A 222 9.66 -0.73 -21.63
C LEU A 222 9.44 -1.37 -23.02
N ALA A 223 10.18 -0.94 -24.04
CA ALA A 223 10.12 -1.55 -25.37
C ALA A 223 10.61 -3.02 -25.38
N THR A 224 11.31 -3.46 -24.34
CA THR A 224 11.74 -4.86 -24.17
C THR A 224 10.71 -5.72 -23.42
N ALA A 225 9.62 -5.11 -22.94
CA ALA A 225 8.58 -5.78 -22.16
C ALA A 225 7.43 -6.25 -23.06
N ILE A 226 6.98 -7.48 -22.86
CA ILE A 226 5.80 -8.07 -23.51
C ILE A 226 4.71 -8.26 -22.45
N PHE A 227 3.57 -7.61 -22.67
CA PHE A 227 2.37 -7.74 -21.87
C PHE A 227 1.39 -8.69 -22.59
N ALA A 228 1.55 -9.99 -22.34
CA ALA A 228 0.82 -11.02 -23.06
C ALA A 228 -0.70 -11.04 -22.77
N ALA A 229 -1.12 -10.54 -21.63
CA ALA A 229 -2.54 -10.49 -21.25
C ALA A 229 -3.28 -9.24 -21.78
N ARG A 230 -2.59 -8.36 -22.49
CA ARG A 230 -3.19 -7.14 -23.06
C ARG A 230 -4.26 -7.52 -24.10
N ARG A 231 -5.47 -7.01 -23.92
CA ARG A 231 -6.58 -7.19 -24.86
C ARG A 231 -6.38 -6.32 -26.12
N PRO A 232 -6.91 -6.73 -27.29
CA PRO A 232 -6.84 -5.90 -28.49
C PRO A 232 -7.40 -4.50 -28.23
N GLY A 233 -6.61 -3.47 -28.55
CA GLY A 233 -6.99 -2.07 -28.38
C GLY A 233 -6.99 -1.55 -26.94
N GLU A 234 -6.69 -2.39 -25.93
CA GLU A 234 -6.68 -1.96 -24.52
C GLU A 234 -5.47 -1.09 -24.20
N SER A 235 -5.73 0.09 -23.61
CA SER A 235 -4.69 0.96 -23.08
C SER A 235 -4.35 0.60 -21.62
N GLN A 236 -3.21 1.08 -21.11
CA GLN A 236 -2.86 0.93 -19.68
C GLN A 236 -3.94 1.54 -18.78
N ARG A 237 -4.42 2.74 -19.10
CA ARG A 237 -5.52 3.40 -18.39
C ARG A 237 -6.78 2.54 -18.38
N SER A 238 -7.24 2.05 -19.54
CA SER A 238 -8.48 1.25 -19.60
C SER A 238 -8.36 -0.06 -18.84
N SER A 239 -7.17 -0.68 -18.82
CA SER A 239 -6.89 -1.85 -18.00
C SER A 239 -6.96 -1.52 -16.51
N VAL A 240 -6.26 -0.49 -16.04
CA VAL A 240 -6.30 -0.07 -14.64
C VAL A 240 -7.74 0.20 -14.20
N ARG A 241 -8.49 1.03 -14.95
CA ARG A 241 -9.90 1.32 -14.63
C ARG A 241 -10.74 0.05 -14.50
N ARG A 242 -10.64 -0.87 -15.46
CA ARG A 242 -11.36 -2.15 -15.45
C ARG A 242 -11.03 -2.97 -14.20
N HIS A 243 -9.80 -2.93 -13.75
CA HIS A 243 -9.34 -3.66 -12.57
C HIS A 243 -9.73 -2.98 -11.26
N LEU A 244 -9.77 -1.65 -11.19
CA LEU A 244 -10.38 -0.93 -10.06
C LEU A 244 -11.83 -1.37 -9.86
N GLU A 245 -12.60 -1.43 -10.94
CA GLU A 245 -13.99 -1.91 -10.93
C GLU A 245 -14.08 -3.40 -10.53
N LEU A 246 -13.12 -4.23 -10.95
CA LEU A 246 -13.03 -5.63 -10.53
C LEU A 246 -12.82 -5.73 -9.01
N LEU A 247 -11.88 -4.97 -8.45
CA LEU A 247 -11.64 -4.94 -7.01
C LEU A 247 -12.89 -4.48 -6.25
N ARG A 248 -13.57 -3.43 -6.72
CA ARG A 248 -14.82 -2.94 -6.12
C ARG A 248 -15.91 -4.02 -6.13
N ARG A 249 -16.12 -4.70 -7.26
CA ARG A 249 -17.12 -5.79 -7.34
C ARG A 249 -16.77 -6.97 -6.43
N ARG A 250 -15.47 -7.34 -6.33
CA ARG A 250 -15.03 -8.48 -5.53
C ARG A 250 -15.08 -8.22 -4.03
N LEU A 251 -14.84 -6.99 -3.61
CA LEU A 251 -14.69 -6.63 -2.20
C LEU A 251 -15.91 -5.90 -1.62
N GLY A 252 -16.87 -5.46 -2.45
CA GLY A 252 -18.03 -4.70 -1.98
C GLY A 252 -18.83 -5.38 -0.86
N ALA A 253 -18.92 -6.72 -0.90
CA ALA A 253 -19.60 -7.48 0.14
C ALA A 253 -18.86 -7.53 1.49
N THR A 254 -17.59 -7.12 1.54
CA THR A 254 -16.82 -7.10 2.81
C THR A 254 -17.21 -5.92 3.71
N GLY A 255 -17.82 -4.87 3.14
CA GLY A 255 -18.16 -3.64 3.84
C GLY A 255 -16.93 -2.77 4.22
N ALA A 256 -15.71 -3.25 4.00
CA ALA A 256 -14.49 -2.48 4.29
C ALA A 256 -14.25 -1.42 3.21
N PRO A 257 -13.81 -0.20 3.58
CA PRO A 257 -13.38 0.81 2.62
C PRO A 257 -12.26 0.28 1.71
N ILE A 258 -12.35 0.60 0.41
CA ILE A 258 -11.37 0.24 -0.62
C ILE A 258 -10.65 1.49 -1.04
N THR A 259 -9.35 1.53 -0.82
CA THR A 259 -8.53 2.72 -0.97
C THR A 259 -7.31 2.46 -1.85
N PHE A 260 -6.78 3.51 -2.50
CA PHE A 260 -5.76 3.37 -3.52
C PHE A 260 -4.64 4.38 -3.36
N ASP A 261 -3.40 3.89 -3.38
CA ASP A 261 -2.20 4.69 -3.47
C ASP A 261 -1.95 5.08 -4.94
N ILE A 262 -1.73 6.35 -5.17
CA ILE A 262 -1.40 6.88 -6.51
C ILE A 262 -0.19 7.80 -6.45
N PHE A 263 0.47 7.98 -7.58
CA PHE A 263 1.53 8.98 -7.68
C PHE A 263 1.01 10.37 -7.37
N GLY A 264 1.78 11.16 -6.61
CA GLY A 264 1.43 12.54 -6.29
C GLY A 264 1.23 13.41 -7.55
N LEU A 265 1.98 13.12 -8.61
CA LEU A 265 1.85 13.79 -9.90
C LEU A 265 0.53 13.48 -10.63
N THR A 266 -0.18 12.42 -10.26
CA THR A 266 -1.46 12.06 -10.90
C THR A 266 -2.49 13.17 -10.76
N ALA A 267 -2.44 13.94 -9.67
CA ALA A 267 -3.32 15.09 -9.46
C ALA A 267 -3.10 16.23 -10.48
N SER A 268 -1.87 16.38 -10.95
CA SER A 268 -1.43 17.48 -11.86
C SER A 268 -1.32 17.05 -13.32
N ALA A 269 -1.29 15.75 -13.60
CA ALA A 269 -1.06 15.23 -14.94
C ALA A 269 -2.32 15.27 -15.81
N GLU A 270 -2.18 15.63 -17.06
CA GLU A 270 -3.27 15.58 -18.06
C GLU A 270 -3.54 14.14 -18.56
N GLY A 271 -2.54 13.25 -18.46
CA GLY A 271 -2.58 11.86 -18.91
C GLY A 271 -2.42 10.86 -17.79
N ASP A 272 -2.14 9.62 -18.18
CA ASP A 272 -1.99 8.47 -17.28
C ASP A 272 -0.56 8.26 -16.77
N LEU A 273 0.33 9.23 -16.95
CA LEU A 273 1.76 9.19 -16.61
C LEU A 273 2.55 8.05 -17.30
N GLY A 274 1.96 7.38 -18.29
CA GLY A 274 2.53 6.19 -18.91
C GLY A 274 2.50 4.95 -18.02
N ILE A 275 1.74 4.99 -16.93
CA ILE A 275 1.60 3.90 -15.94
C ILE A 275 0.14 3.49 -15.71
N GLY A 276 -0.79 4.09 -16.43
CA GLY A 276 -2.22 3.80 -16.32
C GLY A 276 -2.97 4.53 -15.20
N GLN A 277 -2.32 5.43 -14.45
CA GLN A 277 -2.96 6.16 -13.35
C GLN A 277 -3.58 7.49 -13.83
N VAL A 278 -4.89 7.61 -13.70
CA VAL A 278 -5.64 8.84 -13.96
C VAL A 278 -6.55 9.11 -12.76
N TRP A 279 -6.49 10.32 -12.20
CA TRP A 279 -7.19 10.71 -10.97
C TRP A 279 -8.66 10.32 -10.97
N GLU A 280 -9.38 10.62 -12.04
CA GLU A 280 -10.81 10.40 -12.18
C GLU A 280 -11.21 8.93 -12.08
N ASP A 281 -10.36 8.04 -12.60
CA ASP A 281 -10.61 6.61 -12.57
C ASP A 281 -10.51 6.05 -11.14
N PHE A 282 -9.56 6.55 -10.35
CA PHE A 282 -9.39 6.17 -8.95
C PHE A 282 -10.44 6.81 -8.03
N ALA A 283 -10.72 8.11 -8.23
CA ALA A 283 -11.71 8.84 -7.44
C ALA A 283 -13.15 8.37 -7.72
N GLY A 284 -13.42 7.85 -8.92
CA GLY A 284 -14.71 7.29 -9.28
C GLY A 284 -15.00 5.90 -8.71
N VAL A 285 -13.98 5.19 -8.24
CA VAL A 285 -14.12 3.81 -7.74
C VAL A 285 -13.73 3.69 -6.26
N GLY A 286 -12.68 4.38 -5.82
CA GLY A 286 -12.16 4.31 -4.46
C GLY A 286 -13.03 5.06 -3.45
N ASP A 287 -13.04 4.60 -2.20
CA ASP A 287 -13.59 5.37 -1.08
C ASP A 287 -12.62 6.47 -0.65
N VAL A 288 -11.31 6.20 -0.79
CA VAL A 288 -10.23 7.14 -0.51
C VAL A 288 -9.16 7.03 -1.58
N VAL A 289 -8.65 8.17 -2.04
CA VAL A 289 -7.47 8.26 -2.90
C VAL A 289 -6.32 8.81 -2.08
N LEU A 290 -5.16 8.13 -2.15
CA LEU A 290 -3.98 8.47 -1.36
C LEU A 290 -2.83 8.93 -2.28
N PRO A 291 -2.80 10.21 -2.68
CA PRO A 291 -1.69 10.73 -3.47
C PRO A 291 -0.40 10.75 -2.64
N MET A 292 0.67 10.16 -3.18
CA MET A 292 2.00 10.13 -2.59
C MET A 292 2.74 11.45 -2.88
N VAL A 293 2.42 12.50 -2.13
CA VAL A 293 2.92 13.86 -2.36
C VAL A 293 4.28 14.09 -1.68
N TYR A 294 5.24 13.23 -1.94
CA TYR A 294 6.59 13.34 -1.39
C TYR A 294 7.39 14.45 -2.08
N PRO A 295 7.80 15.54 -1.41
CA PRO A 295 8.53 16.62 -2.05
C PRO A 295 9.81 16.18 -2.78
N SER A 296 10.48 15.13 -2.28
CA SER A 296 11.67 14.56 -2.92
C SER A 296 11.42 13.87 -4.27
N HIS A 297 10.17 13.62 -4.64
CA HIS A 297 9.76 12.92 -5.87
C HIS A 297 9.26 13.85 -6.96
N TYR A 298 9.23 15.17 -6.68
CA TYR A 298 8.92 16.17 -7.69
C TYR A 298 10.19 16.63 -8.40
N TYR A 299 10.10 16.86 -9.70
CA TYR A 299 11.23 17.30 -10.53
C TYR A 299 11.62 18.76 -10.22
N PRO A 300 12.88 19.15 -10.44
CA PRO A 300 13.31 20.54 -10.30
C PRO A 300 12.46 21.47 -11.19
N GLY A 301 11.92 22.54 -10.60
CA GLY A 301 11.00 23.45 -11.27
C GLY A 301 9.50 23.14 -11.04
N ALA A 302 9.16 21.99 -10.45
CA ALA A 302 7.77 21.67 -10.12
C ALA A 302 7.15 22.79 -9.26
N PHE A 303 5.96 23.23 -9.63
CA PHE A 303 5.23 24.32 -8.98
C PHE A 303 6.03 25.64 -8.85
N GLY A 304 7.07 25.83 -9.69
CA GLY A 304 7.93 27.01 -9.68
C GLY A 304 9.13 26.93 -8.72
N PHE A 305 9.35 25.81 -8.03
CA PHE A 305 10.44 25.64 -7.07
C PHE A 305 11.62 24.89 -7.68
N ALA A 306 12.82 25.52 -7.68
CA ALA A 306 14.05 24.92 -8.20
C ALA A 306 14.42 23.63 -7.44
N HIS A 307 14.13 23.57 -6.13
CA HIS A 307 14.47 22.47 -5.25
C HIS A 307 13.25 21.99 -4.45
N PRO A 308 12.29 21.26 -5.06
CA PRO A 308 11.05 20.86 -4.41
C PRO A 308 11.24 20.16 -3.06
N ASN A 309 12.28 19.34 -2.93
CA ASN A 309 12.58 18.64 -1.67
C ASN A 309 12.93 19.57 -0.50
N ALA A 310 13.31 20.83 -0.78
CA ALA A 310 13.60 21.84 0.24
C ALA A 310 12.35 22.67 0.63
N GLU A 311 11.22 22.45 -0.05
CA GLU A 311 10.01 23.25 0.06
C GLU A 311 8.78 22.38 0.46
N PRO A 312 8.86 21.62 1.57
CA PRO A 312 7.86 20.60 1.90
C PRO A 312 6.44 21.15 2.04
N TYR A 313 6.28 22.33 2.65
CA TYR A 313 4.99 22.98 2.77
C TYR A 313 4.40 23.37 1.40
N HIS A 314 5.19 24.07 0.60
CA HIS A 314 4.73 24.64 -0.67
C HIS A 314 4.39 23.55 -1.68
N ILE A 315 5.22 22.52 -1.80
CA ILE A 315 5.01 21.39 -2.72
C ILE A 315 3.76 20.60 -2.33
N VAL A 316 3.63 20.23 -1.05
CA VAL A 316 2.45 19.47 -0.59
C VAL A 316 1.19 20.30 -0.76
N ARG A 317 1.23 21.60 -0.40
CA ARG A 317 0.09 22.49 -0.56
C ARG A 317 -0.34 22.65 -2.02
N ALA A 318 0.62 22.84 -2.94
CA ALA A 318 0.33 22.98 -4.37
C ALA A 318 -0.30 21.70 -4.93
N ALA A 319 0.33 20.54 -4.70
CA ALA A 319 -0.17 19.24 -5.16
C ALA A 319 -1.58 18.93 -4.63
N LEU A 320 -1.83 19.20 -3.35
CA LEU A 320 -3.15 18.93 -2.75
C LEU A 320 -4.22 19.92 -3.22
N ARG A 321 -3.87 21.17 -3.54
CA ARG A 321 -4.82 22.10 -4.17
C ARG A 321 -5.29 21.59 -5.53
N GLU A 322 -4.37 21.08 -6.35
CA GLU A 322 -4.73 20.47 -7.65
C GLU A 322 -5.58 19.21 -7.45
N ALA A 323 -5.22 18.35 -6.49
CA ALA A 323 -6.01 17.17 -6.15
C ALA A 323 -7.44 17.53 -5.73
N ILE A 324 -7.64 18.54 -4.86
CA ILE A 324 -8.95 19.01 -4.42
C ILE A 324 -9.75 19.57 -5.60
N ALA A 325 -9.14 20.43 -6.41
CA ALA A 325 -9.81 21.05 -7.56
C ALA A 325 -10.25 19.97 -8.56
N ARG A 326 -9.38 19.02 -8.87
CA ARG A 326 -9.67 17.93 -9.80
C ARG A 326 -10.74 16.98 -9.28
N ASN A 327 -10.68 16.63 -7.98
CA ASN A 327 -11.71 15.80 -7.34
C ASN A 327 -13.08 16.48 -7.38
N ALA A 328 -13.15 17.78 -7.11
CA ALA A 328 -14.39 18.55 -7.19
C ALA A 328 -14.94 18.62 -8.62
N ALA A 329 -14.07 18.81 -9.62
CA ALA A 329 -14.46 18.91 -11.03
C ALA A 329 -15.08 17.61 -11.59
N THR A 330 -14.72 16.46 -11.01
CA THR A 330 -15.22 15.15 -11.44
C THR A 330 -16.49 14.71 -10.70
N GLY A 331 -16.97 15.52 -9.74
CA GLY A 331 -18.04 15.11 -8.83
C GLY A 331 -17.63 13.92 -7.93
N GLY A 332 -16.30 13.70 -7.79
CA GLY A 332 -15.75 12.59 -7.02
C GLY A 332 -16.16 12.63 -5.56
N THR A 333 -16.65 11.51 -5.06
CA THR A 333 -17.03 11.31 -3.66
C THR A 333 -15.87 10.78 -2.83
N ALA A 334 -14.78 10.36 -3.44
CA ALA A 334 -13.61 9.83 -2.76
C ALA A 334 -12.97 10.87 -1.83
N GLN A 335 -12.62 10.45 -0.63
CA GLN A 335 -11.82 11.27 0.27
C GLN A 335 -10.38 11.33 -0.22
N ILE A 336 -9.70 12.46 0.06
CA ILE A 336 -8.27 12.63 -0.21
C ILE A 336 -7.52 12.43 1.10
N ARG A 337 -6.61 11.45 1.13
CA ARG A 337 -5.74 11.15 2.27
C ARG A 337 -4.30 11.05 1.80
N PRO A 338 -3.53 12.16 1.78
CA PRO A 338 -2.19 12.14 1.22
C PRO A 338 -1.23 11.28 2.04
N TYR A 339 -0.29 10.64 1.34
CA TYR A 339 0.94 10.18 1.93
C TYR A 339 1.96 11.32 2.00
N LEU A 340 2.51 11.55 3.18
CA LEU A 340 3.48 12.59 3.49
C LEU A 340 4.85 11.97 3.78
N GLN A 341 5.90 12.64 3.38
CA GLN A 341 7.28 12.18 3.50
C GLN A 341 7.80 12.30 4.93
N ALA A 342 8.12 11.18 5.56
CA ALA A 342 8.76 11.13 6.88
C ALA A 342 10.15 10.48 6.82
N PHE A 343 10.86 10.66 5.72
CA PHE A 343 12.20 10.11 5.48
C PHE A 343 13.09 11.12 4.76
N THR A 344 14.39 10.99 4.92
CA THR A 344 15.41 11.73 4.16
C THR A 344 15.85 10.90 2.97
N LEU A 345 15.71 11.42 1.73
CA LEU A 345 16.12 10.72 0.53
C LEU A 345 17.66 10.77 0.37
N GLY A 346 18.28 9.58 0.44
CA GLY A 346 19.72 9.43 0.24
C GLY A 346 20.56 10.16 1.30
N ARG A 347 21.81 10.51 0.94
CA ARG A 347 22.74 11.26 1.80
C ARG A 347 22.65 12.78 1.59
N ARG A 348 21.86 13.23 0.63
CA ARG A 348 21.73 14.64 0.26
C ARG A 348 20.77 15.37 1.18
N ARG A 349 21.05 16.65 1.44
CA ARG A 349 20.16 17.58 2.17
C ARG A 349 19.04 18.08 1.23
N PRO A 350 17.88 18.53 1.76
CA PRO A 350 17.60 18.71 3.19
C PRO A 350 17.32 17.39 3.93
N ARG A 351 17.59 17.41 5.24
CA ARG A 351 17.15 16.34 6.14
C ARG A 351 15.69 16.59 6.48
N TYR A 352 14.90 15.52 6.51
CA TYR A 352 13.54 15.58 7.01
C TYR A 352 13.55 15.33 8.51
N THR A 353 13.45 16.42 9.25
CA THR A 353 13.34 16.49 10.69
C THR A 353 11.87 16.59 11.11
N PRO A 354 11.53 16.66 12.41
CA PRO A 354 10.18 16.99 12.85
C PRO A 354 9.58 18.23 12.18
N PHE A 355 10.40 19.24 11.87
CA PHE A 355 9.96 20.48 11.24
C PHE A 355 9.41 20.23 9.82
N GLU A 356 10.17 19.58 8.94
CA GLU A 356 9.74 19.33 7.56
C GLU A 356 8.51 18.41 7.49
N ILE A 357 8.40 17.46 8.45
CA ILE A 357 7.20 16.60 8.55
C ILE A 357 5.99 17.44 8.98
N ARG A 358 6.15 18.30 9.98
CA ARG A 358 5.07 19.16 10.48
C ARG A 358 4.60 20.16 9.42
N GLU A 359 5.50 20.71 8.61
CA GLU A 359 5.16 21.62 7.52
C GLU A 359 4.28 20.95 6.46
N GLN A 360 4.51 19.69 6.14
CA GLN A 360 3.63 18.93 5.24
C GLN A 360 2.24 18.69 5.85
N ILE A 361 2.19 18.31 7.13
CA ILE A 361 0.91 18.13 7.86
C ILE A 361 0.15 19.45 7.88
N ARG A 362 0.82 20.57 8.18
CA ARG A 362 0.23 21.92 8.20
C ARG A 362 -0.36 22.28 6.84
N ALA A 363 0.38 22.02 5.76
CA ALA A 363 -0.09 22.29 4.40
C ALA A 363 -1.38 21.54 4.05
N ALA A 364 -1.51 20.27 4.48
CA ALA A 364 -2.73 19.48 4.30
C ALA A 364 -3.89 20.02 5.17
N GLU A 365 -3.62 20.30 6.46
CA GLU A 365 -4.62 20.75 7.40
C GLU A 365 -5.21 22.13 7.05
N GLU A 366 -4.40 23.07 6.54
CA GLU A 366 -4.85 24.40 6.05
C GLU A 366 -5.77 24.30 4.83
N LEU A 367 -5.68 23.24 4.06
CA LEU A 367 -6.59 22.93 2.94
C LEU A 367 -7.85 22.14 3.39
N GLY A 368 -8.03 21.93 4.69
CA GLY A 368 -9.15 21.17 5.25
C GLY A 368 -8.96 19.65 5.21
N ILE A 369 -7.83 19.14 4.72
CA ILE A 369 -7.51 17.71 4.71
C ILE A 369 -7.01 17.31 6.10
N ARG A 370 -7.85 16.58 6.84
CA ARG A 370 -7.56 16.18 8.23
C ARG A 370 -7.07 14.74 8.37
N SER A 371 -7.13 13.96 7.27
CA SER A 371 -6.64 12.59 7.19
C SER A 371 -5.36 12.55 6.37
N TRP A 372 -4.34 11.87 6.87
CA TRP A 372 -3.04 11.73 6.20
C TRP A 372 -2.30 10.50 6.70
N VAL A 373 -1.31 10.05 5.94
CA VAL A 373 -0.41 8.95 6.30
C VAL A 373 1.03 9.46 6.26
N LEU A 374 1.81 9.24 7.31
CA LEU A 374 3.26 9.42 7.27
C LEU A 374 3.92 8.17 6.72
N TRP A 375 4.77 8.33 5.71
CA TRP A 375 5.52 7.22 5.14
C TRP A 375 7.02 7.31 5.46
N ASN A 376 7.53 6.24 6.08
CA ASN A 376 8.95 6.00 6.29
C ASN A 376 9.24 4.52 6.07
N PRO A 377 10.12 4.14 5.11
CA PRO A 377 10.37 2.74 4.76
C PRO A 377 10.90 1.89 5.92
N ARG A 378 11.47 2.52 6.95
CA ARG A 378 11.96 1.86 8.16
C ARG A 378 10.95 1.89 9.32
N SER A 379 9.75 2.46 9.11
CA SER A 379 8.72 2.65 10.15
C SER A 379 9.27 3.37 11.40
N VAL A 380 10.05 4.43 11.19
CA VAL A 380 10.67 5.26 12.25
C VAL A 380 10.09 6.66 12.16
N TYR A 381 9.47 7.13 13.25
CA TYR A 381 8.78 8.42 13.27
C TYR A 381 9.23 9.23 14.49
N PRO A 382 9.66 10.49 14.31
CA PRO A 382 10.01 11.36 15.42
C PRO A 382 8.73 11.81 16.14
N ARG A 383 8.67 11.62 17.46
CA ARG A 383 7.52 12.01 18.28
C ARG A 383 7.22 13.51 18.17
N ASP A 384 8.26 14.34 18.08
CA ASP A 384 8.15 15.79 18.06
C ASP A 384 7.52 16.35 16.76
N ALA A 385 7.39 15.51 15.73
CA ALA A 385 6.61 15.85 14.53
C ALA A 385 5.10 15.73 14.75
N LEU A 386 4.66 15.10 15.83
CA LEU A 386 3.27 14.75 16.09
C LEU A 386 2.72 15.57 17.26
N ARG A 387 1.45 15.97 17.18
CA ARG A 387 0.78 16.63 18.31
C ARG A 387 0.57 15.62 19.43
N PRO A 388 0.80 16.01 20.69
CA PRO A 388 0.47 15.15 21.80
C PRO A 388 -1.04 14.87 21.82
N TYR A 389 -1.40 13.66 22.13
CA TYR A 389 -2.81 13.36 22.45
C TYR A 389 -3.12 14.05 23.78
N PRO A 390 -4.20 14.83 23.89
CA PRO A 390 -4.62 15.33 25.18
C PRO A 390 -4.89 14.13 26.09
N ILE A 391 -4.23 14.08 27.25
CA ILE A 391 -4.47 13.06 28.27
C ILE A 391 -5.88 13.32 28.82
N VAL A 392 -6.89 12.90 28.09
CA VAL A 392 -8.20 12.63 28.67
C VAL A 392 -8.01 11.32 29.40
N VAL A 393 -7.91 11.39 30.72
CA VAL A 393 -8.01 10.23 31.59
C VAL A 393 -9.29 9.51 31.16
N ARG A 394 -9.19 8.45 30.39
CA ARG A 394 -10.33 7.59 30.11
C ARG A 394 -10.75 7.03 31.46
N ALA A 395 -11.85 7.55 31.99
CA ALA A 395 -12.49 6.92 33.13
C ALA A 395 -12.66 5.44 32.78
N ALA A 396 -12.04 4.57 33.56
CA ALA A 396 -12.23 3.14 33.44
C ALA A 396 -13.73 2.89 33.45
N VAL A 397 -14.28 2.33 32.40
CA VAL A 397 -15.64 1.81 32.40
C VAL A 397 -15.60 0.69 33.43
N ALA A 398 -16.16 0.96 34.61
CA ALA A 398 -16.34 -0.05 35.63
C ALA A 398 -17.17 -1.17 35.01
N PRO A 399 -16.83 -2.44 35.24
CA PRO A 399 -17.67 -3.55 34.83
C PRO A 399 -19.03 -3.35 35.53
N SER A 400 -20.10 -3.28 34.75
CA SER A 400 -21.46 -3.26 35.28
C SER A 400 -21.62 -4.52 36.13
N GLY A 401 -21.66 -4.32 37.45
CA GLY A 401 -21.93 -5.39 38.43
C GLY A 401 -23.26 -6.04 38.10
N GLY A 402 -23.23 -7.30 37.72
CA GLY A 402 -24.40 -8.13 37.76
C GLY A 402 -24.77 -8.35 39.21
N GLU A 403 -25.91 -7.85 39.62
CA GLU A 403 -26.60 -8.26 40.83
C GLU A 403 -27.14 -9.66 40.64
N LEU A 404 -27.07 -10.43 41.70
CA LEU A 404 -27.44 -11.80 41.99
C LEU A 404 -28.79 -12.26 41.39
#